data_a3090995b58a332e2747f01b4a869f59
#
_entry.id   a3090995b58a332e2747f01b4a869f59
#
_cell.length_a   1.000
_cell.length_b   1.000
_cell.length_c   1.000
_cell.angle_alpha   90.00
_cell.angle_beta   90.00
_cell.angle_gamma   90.00
#
_symmetry.space_group_name_H-M   'P 1'
#
loop_
_entity.id
_entity.type
_entity.pdbx_description
1 polymer ?
#
loop_
_entity_poly.entity_id
_entity_poly.type
_entity_poly.pdbx_seq_one_letter_code
_entity_poly.pdbx_strand_id
1 'polypeptide(L)'
;IGSTTDRTSKGTSWMYNAEKRALADYCNSLGLIGVWHSGPKVTLISFGTLSNNQHKHPDRTCMDIDAAAEYIKWVLDQPPGYCVNSLSIDPVQERQ
;
A
#
# COMPACT_ATOMS: atom_id res chain seq x y z
N ILE A 1 4.43 -0.42 -4.78
CA ILE A 1 3.96 -0.40 -3.39
C ILE A 1 3.78 1.04 -2.94
N GLY A 2 2.59 1.35 -2.47
CA GLY A 2 2.28 2.66 -1.94
C GLY A 2 2.49 2.77 -0.44
N SER A 3 1.89 3.78 0.16
CA SER A 3 1.92 4.00 1.60
C SER A 3 0.53 4.41 2.07
N THR A 4 0.20 4.13 3.32
CA THR A 4 -1.08 4.54 3.89
C THR A 4 -1.21 6.05 4.03
N THR A 5 -0.13 6.82 3.88
CA THR A 5 -0.18 8.27 3.85
C THR A 5 -0.94 8.81 2.63
N ASP A 6 -1.14 8.00 1.59
CA ASP A 6 -1.92 8.38 0.41
C ASP A 6 -3.40 8.64 0.73
N ARG A 7 -3.88 8.17 1.88
CA ARG A 7 -5.25 8.30 2.35
C ARG A 7 -5.50 9.47 3.29
N THR A 8 -4.46 10.20 3.66
CA THR A 8 -4.59 11.32 4.60
C THR A 8 -3.89 12.56 4.07
N SER A 9 -4.50 13.72 4.32
CA SER A 9 -3.91 15.01 4.00
C SER A 9 -3.28 15.68 5.22
N LYS A 10 -3.29 15.03 6.37
CA LYS A 10 -2.71 15.57 7.60
C LYS A 10 -1.23 15.20 7.67
N GLY A 11 -0.41 16.14 8.07
CA GLY A 11 1.01 15.90 8.29
C GLY A 11 1.87 17.04 7.78
N THR A 12 3.13 16.99 8.12
CA THR A 12 4.12 17.99 7.77
C THR A 12 4.66 17.81 6.34
N SER A 13 4.39 16.66 5.71
CA SER A 13 4.93 16.30 4.40
C SER A 13 3.84 16.28 3.33
N TRP A 14 3.16 17.42 3.16
CA TRP A 14 2.06 17.51 2.20
C TRP A 14 2.48 17.18 0.75
N MET A 15 3.71 17.54 0.36
CA MET A 15 4.25 17.19 -0.97
C MET A 15 4.36 15.68 -1.13
N TYR A 16 4.89 15.00 -0.11
CA TYR A 16 4.99 13.55 -0.10
C TYR A 16 3.61 12.88 -0.21
N ASN A 17 2.63 13.39 0.55
CA ASN A 17 1.27 12.88 0.49
C ASN A 17 0.66 13.06 -0.90
N ALA A 18 0.89 14.22 -1.53
CA ALA A 18 0.38 14.49 -2.87
C ALA A 18 1.00 13.54 -3.90
N GLU A 19 2.31 13.29 -3.83
CA GLU A 19 3.00 12.35 -4.71
C GLU A 19 2.47 10.92 -4.53
N LYS A 20 2.21 10.50 -3.30
CA LYS A 20 1.66 9.17 -3.03
C LYS A 20 0.23 9.02 -3.55
N ARG A 21 -0.58 10.08 -3.46
CA ARG A 21 -1.92 10.08 -4.06
C ARG A 21 -1.87 10.00 -5.57
N ALA A 22 -0.96 10.73 -6.19
CA ALA A 22 -0.78 10.67 -7.64
C ALA A 22 -0.37 9.27 -8.08
N LEU A 23 0.52 8.61 -7.32
CA LEU A 23 0.89 7.23 -7.59
C LEU A 23 -0.32 6.30 -7.48
N ALA A 24 -1.14 6.46 -6.45
CA ALA A 24 -2.33 5.65 -6.25
C ALA A 24 -3.31 5.81 -7.41
N ASP A 25 -3.57 7.05 -7.84
CA ASP A 25 -4.46 7.33 -8.95
C ASP A 25 -3.94 6.74 -10.27
N TYR A 26 -2.64 6.86 -10.51
CA TYR A 26 -1.99 6.29 -11.68
C TYR A 26 -2.11 4.76 -11.71
N CYS A 27 -1.82 4.11 -10.59
CA CYS A 27 -1.93 2.65 -10.48
C CYS A 27 -3.37 2.17 -10.67
N ASN A 28 -4.35 2.88 -10.09
CA ASN A 28 -5.76 2.55 -10.25
C ASN A 28 -6.20 2.67 -11.72
N SER A 29 -5.74 3.69 -12.40
CA SER A 29 -6.05 3.88 -13.83
C SER A 29 -5.45 2.77 -14.68
N LEU A 30 -4.19 2.40 -14.45
CA LEU A 30 -3.54 1.29 -15.14
C LEU A 30 -4.23 -0.03 -14.84
N GLY A 31 -4.67 -0.24 -13.59
CA GLY A 31 -5.39 -1.44 -13.20
C GLY A 31 -6.70 -1.61 -13.95
N LEU A 32 -7.45 -0.53 -14.12
CA LEU A 32 -8.69 -0.54 -14.90
C LEU A 32 -8.42 -0.91 -16.35
N ILE A 33 -7.38 -0.35 -16.95
CA ILE A 33 -6.99 -0.71 -18.33
C ILE A 33 -6.67 -2.21 -18.41
N GLY A 34 -5.92 -2.75 -17.44
CA GLY A 34 -5.58 -4.15 -17.40
C GLY A 34 -6.80 -5.06 -17.30
N VAL A 35 -7.75 -4.70 -16.45
CA VAL A 35 -8.97 -5.48 -16.21
C VAL A 35 -9.90 -5.45 -17.42
N TRP A 36 -10.13 -4.27 -18.01
CA TRP A 36 -11.13 -4.11 -19.06
C TRP A 36 -10.60 -4.26 -20.48
N HIS A 37 -9.29 -4.15 -20.69
CA HIS A 37 -8.68 -4.14 -22.02
C HIS A 37 -7.57 -5.16 -22.21
N SER A 38 -7.55 -6.19 -21.35
CA SER A 38 -6.55 -7.30 -21.41
C SER A 38 -5.10 -6.83 -21.33
N GLY A 39 -4.86 -5.72 -20.64
CA GLY A 39 -3.51 -5.25 -20.35
C GLY A 39 -2.88 -5.97 -19.16
N PRO A 40 -1.71 -5.55 -18.71
CA PRO A 40 -1.07 -6.13 -17.53
C PRO A 40 -1.88 -5.88 -16.27
N LYS A 41 -1.83 -6.84 -15.34
CA LYS A 41 -2.44 -6.65 -14.03
C LYS A 41 -1.60 -5.71 -13.19
N VAL A 42 -2.24 -4.75 -12.56
CA VAL A 42 -1.57 -3.79 -11.69
C VAL A 42 -2.23 -3.83 -10.32
N THR A 43 -1.43 -4.00 -9.29
CA THR A 43 -1.88 -3.98 -7.90
C THR A 43 -1.14 -2.90 -7.14
N LEU A 44 -1.88 -2.00 -6.50
CA LEU A 44 -1.31 -1.04 -5.57
C LEU A 44 -1.42 -1.61 -4.16
N ILE A 45 -0.29 -1.79 -3.51
CA ILE A 45 -0.23 -2.26 -2.13
C ILE A 45 0.30 -1.13 -1.26
N SER A 46 -0.45 -0.79 -0.22
CA SER A 46 -0.08 0.26 0.74
C SER A 46 0.00 -0.33 2.14
N PHE A 47 1.11 -0.09 2.80
CA PHE A 47 1.33 -0.52 4.18
C PHE A 47 1.55 0.67 5.08
N GLY A 48 1.29 0.50 6.37
CA GLY A 48 1.76 1.41 7.40
C GLY A 48 3.29 1.37 7.52
N THR A 49 3.83 2.06 8.50
CA THR A 49 5.27 2.08 8.72
C THR A 49 5.80 0.66 8.95
N LEU A 50 6.82 0.27 8.20
CA LEU A 50 7.42 -1.06 8.32
C LEU A 50 8.41 -1.13 9.48
N SER A 51 8.62 -2.32 10.01
CA SER A 51 9.45 -2.55 11.21
C SER A 51 10.91 -2.15 11.03
N ASN A 52 11.43 -2.12 9.82
CA ASN A 52 12.79 -1.65 9.57
C ASN A 52 12.96 -0.15 9.85
N ASN A 53 11.87 0.59 9.98
CA ASN A 53 11.87 2.01 10.35
C ASN A 53 11.39 2.25 11.78
N GLN A 54 11.32 1.22 12.60
CA GLN A 54 10.85 1.33 13.98
C GLN A 54 11.68 2.33 14.79
N HIS A 55 12.98 2.40 14.54
CA HIS A 55 13.89 3.31 15.23
C HIS A 55 13.59 4.80 14.93
N LYS A 56 12.96 5.09 13.79
CA LYS A 56 12.54 6.44 13.43
C LYS A 56 11.18 6.82 14.01
N HIS A 57 10.43 5.83 14.45
CA HIS A 57 9.06 5.99 14.94
C HIS A 57 8.84 5.16 16.19
N PRO A 58 9.55 5.48 17.30
CA PRO A 58 9.49 4.65 18.50
C PRO A 58 8.14 4.69 19.22
N ASP A 59 7.31 5.66 18.89
CA ASP A 59 6.00 5.89 19.51
C ASP A 59 4.85 5.20 18.80
N ARG A 60 5.12 4.47 17.72
CA ARG A 60 4.07 3.81 16.95
C ARG A 60 4.36 2.33 16.75
N THR A 61 3.27 1.57 16.60
CA THR A 61 3.37 0.17 16.21
C THR A 61 3.64 0.10 14.71
N CYS A 62 4.74 -0.55 14.35
CA CYS A 62 5.12 -0.74 12.96
C CYS A 62 4.70 -2.12 12.48
N MET A 63 4.47 -2.24 11.17
CA MET A 63 4.12 -3.49 10.55
C MET A 63 5.36 -4.36 10.37
N ASP A 64 5.27 -5.63 10.76
CA ASP A 64 6.35 -6.58 10.56
C ASP A 64 6.62 -6.79 9.07
N ILE A 65 7.89 -6.71 8.68
CA ILE A 65 8.31 -6.89 7.29
C ILE A 65 7.90 -8.27 6.77
N ASP A 66 8.04 -9.31 7.58
CA ASP A 66 7.67 -10.67 7.17
C ASP A 66 6.17 -10.79 6.92
N ALA A 67 5.35 -10.13 7.74
CA ALA A 67 3.91 -10.08 7.50
C ALA A 67 3.59 -9.33 6.20
N ALA A 68 4.27 -8.22 5.94
CA ALA A 68 4.11 -7.47 4.69
C ALA A 68 4.43 -8.35 3.47
N ALA A 69 5.53 -9.11 3.54
CA ALA A 69 5.92 -10.03 2.48
C ALA A 69 4.86 -11.11 2.23
N GLU A 70 4.22 -11.62 3.28
CA GLU A 70 3.14 -12.61 3.14
C GLU A 70 1.92 -12.03 2.42
N TYR A 71 1.58 -10.77 2.65
CA TYR A 71 0.49 -10.13 1.92
C TYR A 71 0.83 -9.95 0.43
N ILE A 72 2.07 -9.60 0.11
CA ILE A 72 2.51 -9.52 -1.28
C ILE A 72 2.41 -10.88 -1.96
N LYS A 73 2.87 -11.93 -1.29
CA LYS A 73 2.76 -13.30 -1.80
C LYS A 73 1.30 -13.68 -2.05
N TRP A 74 0.40 -13.33 -1.14
CA TRP A 74 -1.03 -13.60 -1.29
C TRP A 74 -1.59 -12.98 -2.57
N VAL A 75 -1.21 -11.74 -2.88
CA VAL A 75 -1.61 -11.06 -4.11
C VAL A 75 -1.11 -11.81 -5.34
N LEU A 76 0.16 -12.24 -5.32
CA LEU A 76 0.77 -12.96 -6.43
C LEU A 76 0.17 -14.34 -6.64
N ASP A 77 -0.32 -14.97 -5.59
CA ASP A 77 -0.89 -16.32 -5.61
C ASP A 77 -2.37 -16.34 -6.04
N GLN A 78 -2.97 -15.19 -6.31
CA GLN A 78 -4.37 -15.14 -6.73
C GLN A 78 -4.57 -15.80 -8.11
N PRO A 79 -5.76 -16.39 -8.37
CA PRO A 79 -6.04 -17.02 -9.66
C PRO A 79 -5.86 -16.03 -10.82
N PRO A 80 -5.41 -16.53 -12.00
CA PRO A 80 -5.13 -15.63 -13.13
C PRO A 80 -6.36 -14.90 -13.69
N GLY A 81 -7.55 -15.37 -13.37
CA GLY A 81 -8.79 -14.72 -13.79
C GLY A 81 -9.19 -13.50 -12.97
N TYR A 82 -8.45 -13.19 -11.89
CA TYR A 82 -8.79 -12.08 -11.00
C TYR A 82 -7.61 -11.14 -10.84
N CYS A 83 -7.92 -9.88 -10.59
CA CYS A 83 -6.92 -8.85 -10.29
C CYS A 83 -7.25 -8.18 -8.96
N VAL A 84 -6.30 -8.18 -8.04
CA VAL A 84 -6.40 -7.38 -6.82
C VAL A 84 -5.99 -5.95 -7.19
N ASN A 85 -6.94 -5.04 -7.25
CA ASN A 85 -6.66 -3.66 -7.69
C ASN A 85 -5.91 -2.87 -6.63
N SER A 86 -6.32 -2.99 -5.37
CA SER A 86 -5.61 -2.34 -4.28
C SER A 86 -5.74 -3.14 -2.98
N LEU A 87 -4.72 -3.04 -2.15
CA LEU A 87 -4.68 -3.66 -0.83
C LEU A 87 -4.00 -2.66 0.11
N SER A 88 -4.69 -2.30 1.19
CA SER A 88 -4.17 -1.33 2.15
C SER A 88 -4.28 -1.91 3.55
N ILE A 89 -3.17 -1.99 4.24
CA ILE A 89 -3.07 -2.65 5.54
C ILE A 89 -2.25 -1.81 6.50
N ASP A 90 -2.81 -1.56 7.67
CA ASP A 90 -2.13 -0.84 8.74
C ASP A 90 -2.02 -1.73 9.98
N PRO A 91 -0.92 -1.65 10.72
CA PRO A 91 -0.89 -2.24 12.04
C PRO A 91 -1.82 -1.46 12.96
N VAL A 92 -2.53 -2.18 13.83
CA VAL A 92 -3.39 -1.53 14.83
C VAL A 92 -2.49 -0.90 15.87
N GLN A 93 -2.66 0.39 16.12
CA GLN A 93 -1.87 1.10 17.11
C GLN A 93 -2.33 0.72 18.53
N GLU A 94 -1.38 0.40 19.40
CA GLU A 94 -1.68 0.10 20.78
C GLU A 94 -1.99 1.40 21.53
N ARG A 95 -3.05 1.36 22.36
CA ARG A 95 -3.37 2.48 23.25
C ARG A 95 -2.48 2.40 24.48
N GLN A 96 -1.85 3.51 24.77
CA GLN A 96 -1.11 3.66 26.03
C GLN A 96 -2.01 4.18 27.11
#